data_bc10e1a7f38c56e2393bcbdaba1042f5
#
_entry.id   bc10e1a7f38c56e2393bcbdaba1042f5
#
_cell.length_a   1.000
_cell.length_b   1.000
_cell.length_c   1.000
_cell.angle_alpha   90.00
_cell.angle_beta   90.00
_cell.angle_gamma   90.00
#
_symmetry.space_group_name_H-M   'P 1'
#
loop_
_entity.id
_entity.type
_entity.pdbx_description
1 polymer ?
#
loop_
_entity_poly.entity_id
_entity_poly.type
_entity_poly.pdbx_seq_one_letter_code
_entity_poly.pdbx_strand_id
1 'polypeptide(L)'
;MQIIYYGAPGTGKSYSVDELVKASGIGDDRIFRTTFHPEYTYNDFVGQLLPKVERTAGGTTNISYEFTKGVFTRALEKAYEDTAKEVFLIIEEMSRGDCAAIFGDIFQLLDRESQGVDKGYSKYFINNDIIAKDIIAITDDKIKLPPKLNILGTVNTSDQNVFVMDTAFKRRFEWHYISTKPEPVGGPYKNNIDIEVVLDNAGTKKSVKWVDIYGALNKFISDSRFLGLGEDKQLGQFFIEFKIGGTPSDHKNQFKNKLLHYLWSDIHKSSYSTEISLFDSSVTSFSELYDAYEDDKKVFSDKFLECIELWLRGSL
;
A
#
# COMPACT_ATOMS: atom_id res chain seq x y z
N MET A 1 3.94 6.55 -17.73
CA MET A 1 3.89 7.31 -16.46
C MET A 1 4.68 6.59 -15.37
N GLN A 2 5.07 7.29 -14.33
CA GLN A 2 5.73 6.73 -13.14
C GLN A 2 5.08 7.40 -11.92
N ILE A 3 4.27 6.64 -11.17
CA ILE A 3 3.44 7.18 -10.08
C ILE A 3 3.59 6.32 -8.83
N ILE A 4 3.71 6.96 -7.67
CA ILE A 4 3.63 6.30 -6.38
C ILE A 4 2.39 6.81 -5.64
N TYR A 5 1.46 5.91 -5.36
CA TYR A 5 0.32 6.17 -4.49
C TYR A 5 0.71 5.95 -3.04
N TYR A 6 0.58 6.98 -2.22
CA TYR A 6 0.99 6.90 -0.82
C TYR A 6 -0.08 7.44 0.11
N GLY A 7 -0.08 6.99 1.35
CA GLY A 7 -1.04 7.40 2.38
C GLY A 7 -1.18 6.35 3.48
N ALA A 8 -2.07 6.62 4.42
CA ALA A 8 -2.36 5.74 5.55
C ALA A 8 -2.87 4.36 5.12
N PRO A 9 -2.75 3.31 5.95
CA PRO A 9 -3.31 2.00 5.66
C PRO A 9 -4.85 2.08 5.55
N GLY A 10 -5.40 1.34 4.57
CA GLY A 10 -6.85 1.32 4.34
C GLY A 10 -7.43 2.55 3.65
N THR A 11 -6.61 3.41 3.01
CA THR A 11 -7.10 4.55 2.22
C THR A 11 -7.54 4.18 0.81
N GLY A 12 -7.23 2.95 0.32
CA GLY A 12 -7.61 2.52 -1.03
C GLY A 12 -6.52 2.76 -2.09
N LYS A 13 -5.23 2.79 -1.71
CA LYS A 13 -4.11 2.96 -2.66
C LYS A 13 -4.13 1.94 -3.79
N SER A 14 -4.15 0.65 -3.48
CA SER A 14 -4.19 -0.41 -4.50
C SER A 14 -5.47 -0.37 -5.34
N TYR A 15 -6.60 0.02 -4.74
CA TYR A 15 -7.85 0.25 -5.48
C TYR A 15 -7.68 1.39 -6.50
N SER A 16 -7.03 2.49 -6.15
CA SER A 16 -6.76 3.60 -7.06
C SER A 16 -5.86 3.19 -8.23
N VAL A 17 -4.87 2.32 -7.98
CA VAL A 17 -4.05 1.70 -9.03
C VAL A 17 -4.90 0.85 -9.95
N ASP A 18 -5.76 -0.01 -9.39
CA ASP A 18 -6.63 -0.91 -10.16
C ASP A 18 -7.63 -0.15 -11.04
N GLU A 19 -8.21 0.93 -10.52
CA GLU A 19 -9.13 1.78 -11.31
C GLU A 19 -8.40 2.49 -12.47
N LEU A 20 -7.18 2.99 -12.25
CA LEU A 20 -6.38 3.58 -13.33
C LEU A 20 -6.07 2.54 -14.42
N VAL A 21 -5.68 1.33 -14.03
CA VAL A 21 -5.39 0.24 -14.97
C VAL A 21 -6.63 -0.19 -15.73
N LYS A 22 -7.78 -0.38 -15.06
CA LYS A 22 -9.07 -0.70 -15.69
C LYS A 22 -9.49 0.37 -16.70
N ALA A 23 -9.32 1.65 -16.35
CA ALA A 23 -9.65 2.77 -17.24
C ALA A 23 -8.84 2.77 -18.55
N SER A 24 -7.65 2.13 -18.58
CA SER A 24 -6.85 2.00 -19.79
C SER A 24 -7.41 0.99 -20.80
N GLY A 25 -8.31 0.10 -20.38
CA GLY A 25 -8.96 -0.91 -21.24
C GLY A 25 -8.01 -2.00 -21.77
N ILE A 26 -6.84 -2.18 -21.14
CA ILE A 26 -5.87 -3.21 -21.54
C ILE A 26 -6.24 -4.60 -20.99
N GLY A 27 -5.76 -5.66 -21.65
CA GLY A 27 -5.90 -7.03 -21.18
C GLY A 27 -4.91 -7.38 -20.07
N ASP A 28 -5.25 -8.41 -19.29
CA ASP A 28 -4.45 -8.88 -18.13
C ASP A 28 -3.03 -9.32 -18.53
N ASP A 29 -2.81 -9.71 -19.78
CA ASP A 29 -1.50 -10.09 -20.32
C ASP A 29 -0.49 -8.92 -20.38
N ARG A 30 -0.94 -7.68 -20.13
CA ARG A 30 -0.14 -6.45 -20.07
C ARG A 30 -0.04 -5.83 -18.68
N ILE A 31 -0.49 -6.55 -17.66
CA ILE A 31 -0.46 -6.14 -16.26
C ILE A 31 0.51 -7.05 -15.51
N PHE A 32 1.59 -6.49 -15.00
CA PHE A 32 2.60 -7.19 -14.22
C PHE A 32 2.61 -6.64 -12.81
N ARG A 33 2.38 -7.50 -11.81
CA ARG A 33 2.30 -7.09 -10.41
C ARG A 33 3.31 -7.85 -9.56
N THR A 34 3.95 -7.16 -8.64
CA THR A 34 4.83 -7.73 -7.62
C THR A 34 4.67 -6.97 -6.31
N THR A 35 5.14 -7.57 -5.23
CA THR A 35 5.19 -6.95 -3.90
C THR A 35 6.64 -6.95 -3.44
N PHE A 36 7.15 -5.79 -3.03
CA PHE A 36 8.48 -5.73 -2.44
C PHE A 36 8.44 -6.19 -0.99
N HIS A 37 9.50 -6.83 -0.55
CA HIS A 37 9.76 -7.28 0.82
C HIS A 37 11.26 -7.16 1.14
N PRO A 38 11.69 -7.24 2.40
CA PRO A 38 13.08 -6.96 2.76
C PRO A 38 14.13 -7.80 2.05
N GLU A 39 13.79 -9.03 1.66
CA GLU A 39 14.70 -9.94 0.96
C GLU A 39 14.55 -9.91 -0.57
N TYR A 40 13.69 -9.03 -1.12
CA TYR A 40 13.50 -8.90 -2.56
C TYR A 40 14.72 -8.26 -3.20
N THR A 41 15.26 -8.88 -4.25
CA THR A 41 16.54 -8.51 -4.85
C THR A 41 16.42 -8.04 -6.30
N TYR A 42 17.49 -7.47 -6.85
CA TYR A 42 17.64 -7.18 -8.27
C TYR A 42 17.36 -8.42 -9.14
N ASN A 43 17.85 -9.59 -8.70
CA ASN A 43 17.66 -10.83 -9.44
C ASN A 43 16.20 -11.29 -9.49
N ASP A 44 15.44 -11.04 -8.44
CA ASP A 44 14.00 -11.34 -8.42
C ASP A 44 13.23 -10.38 -9.34
N PHE A 45 13.68 -9.13 -9.40
CA PHE A 45 13.04 -8.09 -10.18
C PHE A 45 13.39 -8.19 -11.67
N VAL A 46 14.65 -8.29 -12.00
CA VAL A 46 15.16 -8.31 -13.36
C VAL A 46 15.22 -9.73 -13.93
N GLY A 47 15.79 -10.65 -13.19
CA GLY A 47 16.00 -12.04 -13.59
C GLY A 47 17.42 -12.52 -13.29
N GLN A 48 17.60 -13.80 -13.43
CA GLN A 48 18.86 -14.46 -13.12
C GLN A 48 19.13 -15.68 -14.00
N LEU A 49 20.39 -16.03 -14.16
CA LEU A 49 20.81 -17.27 -14.81
C LEU A 49 20.64 -18.43 -13.83
N LEU A 50 19.77 -19.37 -14.17
CA LEU A 50 19.56 -20.59 -13.39
C LEU A 50 20.06 -21.82 -14.14
N PRO A 51 20.63 -22.81 -13.43
CA PRO A 51 21.06 -24.07 -14.04
C PRO A 51 19.84 -24.89 -14.48
N LYS A 52 19.83 -25.32 -15.74
CA LYS A 52 18.85 -26.26 -16.28
C LYS A 52 19.52 -27.63 -16.48
N VAL A 53 18.99 -28.62 -15.82
CA VAL A 53 19.51 -29.99 -15.87
C VAL A 53 18.64 -30.81 -16.81
N GLU A 54 19.21 -31.19 -17.96
CA GLU A 54 18.52 -32.06 -18.93
C GLU A 54 19.15 -33.45 -18.89
N ARG A 55 18.32 -34.47 -18.67
CA ARG A 55 18.73 -35.88 -18.78
C ARG A 55 18.38 -36.39 -20.16
N THR A 56 19.40 -36.78 -20.91
CA THR A 56 19.21 -37.42 -22.21
C THR A 56 18.77 -38.87 -22.04
N ALA A 57 18.09 -39.43 -23.06
CA ALA A 57 17.64 -40.82 -23.06
C ALA A 57 18.80 -41.81 -22.89
N GLY A 58 20.05 -41.42 -23.09
CA GLY A 58 21.26 -42.21 -22.89
C GLY A 58 21.87 -42.13 -21.49
N GLY A 59 21.20 -41.46 -20.52
CA GLY A 59 21.63 -41.34 -19.14
C GLY A 59 22.70 -40.25 -18.89
N THR A 60 23.08 -39.49 -19.93
CA THR A 60 23.97 -38.35 -19.77
C THR A 60 23.24 -37.13 -19.23
N THR A 61 23.79 -36.46 -18.24
CA THR A 61 23.24 -35.22 -17.68
C THR A 61 23.96 -34.02 -18.30
N ASN A 62 23.23 -33.18 -19.00
CA ASN A 62 23.72 -31.89 -19.47
C ASN A 62 23.23 -30.78 -18.55
N ILE A 63 24.15 -29.89 -18.15
CA ILE A 63 23.83 -28.69 -17.39
C ILE A 63 24.04 -27.51 -18.33
N SER A 64 22.97 -26.78 -18.58
CA SER A 64 22.98 -25.49 -19.27
C SER A 64 22.51 -24.40 -18.30
N TYR A 65 22.73 -23.14 -18.64
CA TYR A 65 22.22 -22.01 -17.89
C TYR A 65 21.18 -21.28 -18.73
N GLU A 66 20.02 -21.06 -18.16
CA GLU A 66 18.91 -20.36 -18.82
C GLU A 66 18.58 -19.10 -18.03
N PHE A 67 18.33 -17.99 -18.74
CA PHE A 67 17.90 -16.75 -18.10
C PHE A 67 16.41 -16.84 -17.73
N THR A 68 16.14 -16.78 -16.43
CA THR A 68 14.77 -16.73 -15.90
C THR A 68 14.40 -15.28 -15.68
N LYS A 69 13.43 -14.77 -16.49
CA LYS A 69 12.97 -13.38 -16.45
C LYS A 69 12.29 -13.04 -15.13
N GLY A 70 12.71 -11.98 -14.47
CA GLY A 70 11.97 -11.33 -13.40
C GLY A 70 10.75 -10.55 -13.93
N VAL A 71 9.97 -9.99 -13.02
CA VAL A 71 8.74 -9.26 -13.38
C VAL A 71 9.02 -8.03 -14.24
N PHE A 72 10.11 -7.31 -13.98
CA PHE A 72 10.55 -6.16 -14.77
C PHE A 72 10.83 -6.54 -16.21
N THR A 73 11.66 -7.58 -16.44
CA THR A 73 12.04 -8.01 -17.79
C THR A 73 10.85 -8.52 -18.59
N ARG A 74 9.90 -9.22 -17.94
CA ARG A 74 8.65 -9.63 -18.59
C ARG A 74 7.79 -8.43 -19.00
N ALA A 75 7.67 -7.43 -18.15
CA ALA A 75 6.95 -6.20 -18.46
C ALA A 75 7.64 -5.41 -19.59
N LEU A 76 8.96 -5.34 -19.55
CA LEU A 76 9.76 -4.69 -20.58
C LEU A 76 9.61 -5.39 -21.94
N GLU A 77 9.74 -6.71 -22.00
CA GLU A 77 9.52 -7.51 -23.21
C GLU A 77 8.13 -7.23 -23.80
N LYS A 78 7.10 -7.30 -22.96
CA LYS A 78 5.71 -7.05 -23.38
C LYS A 78 5.51 -5.64 -23.93
N ALA A 79 6.22 -4.66 -23.39
CA ALA A 79 6.18 -3.28 -23.88
C ALA A 79 6.91 -3.10 -25.23
N TYR A 80 7.93 -3.91 -25.49
CA TYR A 80 8.64 -3.92 -26.79
C TYR A 80 7.90 -4.71 -27.89
N GLU A 81 7.03 -5.68 -27.54
CA GLU A 81 6.19 -6.37 -28.53
C GLU A 81 5.26 -5.41 -29.30
N ASP A 82 4.73 -4.40 -28.59
CA ASP A 82 3.86 -3.37 -29.19
C ASP A 82 4.01 -2.07 -28.37
N THR A 83 4.87 -1.19 -28.84
CA THR A 83 5.19 0.08 -28.17
C THR A 83 4.04 1.11 -28.22
N ALA A 84 2.97 0.84 -28.97
CA ALA A 84 1.78 1.70 -29.02
C ALA A 84 0.78 1.38 -27.89
N LYS A 85 0.86 0.19 -27.29
CA LYS A 85 -0.05 -0.26 -26.22
C LYS A 85 0.55 -0.07 -24.84
N GLU A 86 -0.30 0.32 -23.88
CA GLU A 86 0.10 0.45 -22.47
C GLU A 86 0.50 -0.92 -21.89
N VAL A 87 1.52 -0.89 -21.05
CA VAL A 87 1.91 -1.98 -20.15
C VAL A 87 2.06 -1.38 -18.76
N PHE A 88 1.57 -2.08 -17.74
CA PHE A 88 1.68 -1.65 -16.36
C PHE A 88 2.53 -2.62 -15.54
N LEU A 89 3.57 -2.09 -14.94
CA LEU A 89 4.35 -2.73 -13.89
C LEU A 89 3.93 -2.12 -12.55
N ILE A 90 3.26 -2.92 -11.73
CA ILE A 90 2.71 -2.51 -10.43
C ILE A 90 3.56 -3.10 -9.33
N ILE A 91 4.04 -2.25 -8.43
CA ILE A 91 4.91 -2.62 -7.31
C ILE A 91 4.19 -2.26 -6.02
N GLU A 92 3.61 -3.26 -5.37
CA GLU A 92 2.96 -3.07 -4.07
C GLU A 92 4.00 -3.02 -2.95
N GLU A 93 3.71 -2.25 -1.89
CA GLU A 93 4.55 -2.13 -0.70
C GLU A 93 6.00 -1.73 -1.03
N MET A 94 6.17 -0.78 -1.94
CA MET A 94 7.45 -0.44 -2.54
C MET A 94 8.53 -0.05 -1.50
N SER A 95 8.14 0.56 -0.39
CA SER A 95 9.04 0.94 0.71
C SER A 95 9.51 -0.23 1.58
N ARG A 96 8.93 -1.43 1.45
CA ARG A 96 9.36 -2.61 2.21
C ARG A 96 10.61 -3.27 1.65
N GLY A 97 11.03 -2.93 0.43
CA GLY A 97 12.29 -3.34 -0.17
C GLY A 97 13.27 -2.18 -0.33
N ASP A 98 14.54 -2.49 -0.41
CA ASP A 98 15.57 -1.51 -0.78
C ASP A 98 15.45 -1.16 -2.27
N CYS A 99 14.67 -0.13 -2.60
CA CYS A 99 14.42 0.29 -3.97
C CYS A 99 15.71 0.58 -4.74
N ALA A 100 16.74 1.14 -4.10
CA ALA A 100 17.99 1.45 -4.76
C ALA A 100 18.73 0.17 -5.19
N ALA A 101 18.79 -0.81 -4.30
CA ALA A 101 19.40 -2.11 -4.58
C ALA A 101 18.58 -2.94 -5.59
N ILE A 102 17.24 -2.94 -5.46
CA ILE A 102 16.34 -3.71 -6.34
C ILE A 102 16.34 -3.16 -7.77
N PHE A 103 16.36 -1.84 -7.95
CA PHE A 103 16.42 -1.24 -9.28
C PHE A 103 17.84 -1.27 -9.86
N GLY A 104 18.89 -1.18 -9.03
CA GLY A 104 20.28 -1.21 -9.48
C GLY A 104 20.54 -0.23 -10.63
N ASP A 105 21.07 -0.71 -11.75
CA ASP A 105 21.35 0.07 -12.96
C ASP A 105 20.09 0.51 -13.72
N ILE A 106 18.96 -0.21 -13.59
CA ILE A 106 17.67 0.17 -14.17
C ILE A 106 17.23 1.55 -13.67
N PHE A 107 17.70 1.95 -12.48
CA PHE A 107 17.36 3.24 -11.89
C PHE A 107 17.60 4.42 -12.84
N GLN A 108 18.66 4.43 -13.63
CA GLN A 108 18.92 5.50 -14.60
C GLN A 108 17.91 5.53 -15.76
N LEU A 109 17.23 4.41 -16.04
CA LEU A 109 16.22 4.33 -17.09
C LEU A 109 14.93 5.07 -16.73
N LEU A 110 14.73 5.37 -15.44
CA LEU A 110 13.55 6.10 -14.95
C LEU A 110 13.56 7.58 -15.37
N ASP A 111 14.70 8.13 -15.79
CA ASP A 111 14.74 9.47 -16.40
C ASP A 111 14.20 9.38 -17.82
N ARG A 112 13.04 9.99 -18.09
CA ARG A 112 12.34 9.94 -19.39
C ARG A 112 12.53 11.21 -20.19
N GLU A 113 12.56 11.07 -21.51
CA GLU A 113 12.52 12.21 -22.43
C GLU A 113 11.14 12.88 -22.37
N SER A 114 11.12 14.20 -22.17
CA SER A 114 9.88 14.99 -22.06
C SER A 114 9.42 15.56 -23.39
N GLN A 115 10.29 15.62 -24.40
CA GLN A 115 10.05 16.27 -25.69
C GLN A 115 10.69 15.48 -26.85
N GLY A 116 10.34 15.88 -28.08
CA GLY A 116 10.93 15.32 -29.29
C GLY A 116 10.36 13.97 -29.70
N VAL A 117 11.05 13.33 -30.66
CA VAL A 117 10.65 12.03 -31.23
C VAL A 117 10.76 10.88 -30.23
N ASP A 118 11.67 11.00 -29.27
CA ASP A 118 11.91 10.00 -28.21
C ASP A 118 11.09 10.27 -26.94
N LYS A 119 10.09 11.16 -27.00
CA LYS A 119 9.24 11.47 -25.84
C LYS A 119 8.69 10.20 -25.19
N GLY A 120 8.97 10.08 -23.90
CA GLY A 120 8.52 8.93 -23.07
C GLY A 120 9.51 7.76 -23.05
N TYR A 121 10.49 7.68 -23.95
CA TYR A 121 11.60 6.72 -23.80
C TYR A 121 12.56 7.14 -22.68
N SER A 122 13.32 6.18 -22.14
CA SER A 122 14.42 6.51 -21.23
C SER A 122 15.40 7.47 -21.90
N LYS A 123 15.80 8.51 -21.19
CA LYS A 123 16.84 9.44 -21.61
C LYS A 123 18.20 8.77 -21.78
N TYR A 124 18.50 7.88 -20.86
CA TYR A 124 19.73 7.08 -20.84
C TYR A 124 19.42 5.63 -21.20
N PHE A 125 20.44 4.87 -21.55
CA PHE A 125 20.37 3.44 -21.75
C PHE A 125 21.31 2.73 -20.76
N ILE A 126 21.06 1.46 -20.53
CA ILE A 126 21.99 0.54 -19.88
C ILE A 126 22.43 -0.52 -20.87
N ASN A 127 23.67 -1.01 -20.71
CA ASN A 127 24.15 -2.17 -21.46
C ASN A 127 23.86 -3.43 -20.64
N ASN A 128 23.02 -4.31 -21.16
CA ASN A 128 22.74 -5.60 -20.55
C ASN A 128 22.47 -6.65 -21.61
N ASP A 129 23.51 -7.36 -21.99
CA ASP A 129 23.50 -8.39 -23.02
C ASP A 129 22.47 -9.50 -22.74
N ILE A 130 22.27 -9.84 -21.48
CA ILE A 130 21.38 -10.95 -21.09
C ILE A 130 19.94 -10.58 -21.40
N ILE A 131 19.51 -9.41 -20.94
CA ILE A 131 18.15 -8.90 -21.22
C ILE A 131 17.97 -8.63 -22.71
N ALA A 132 18.98 -8.01 -23.36
CA ALA A 132 18.89 -7.64 -24.77
C ALA A 132 18.74 -8.86 -25.69
N LYS A 133 19.51 -9.92 -25.44
CA LYS A 133 19.41 -11.17 -26.22
C LYS A 133 18.10 -11.89 -26.04
N ASP A 134 17.45 -11.70 -24.90
CA ASP A 134 16.21 -12.38 -24.56
C ASP A 134 14.97 -11.62 -25.07
N ILE A 135 15.11 -10.33 -25.39
CA ILE A 135 14.04 -9.50 -25.96
C ILE A 135 14.31 -9.28 -27.46
N ILE A 136 13.64 -10.05 -28.32
CA ILE A 136 13.87 -10.05 -29.79
C ILE A 136 13.79 -8.65 -30.43
N ALA A 137 12.99 -7.74 -29.88
CA ALA A 137 12.87 -6.39 -30.40
C ALA A 137 14.08 -5.49 -30.11
N ILE A 138 15.01 -5.91 -29.27
CA ILE A 138 16.24 -5.18 -28.95
C ILE A 138 17.37 -5.74 -29.82
N THR A 139 17.87 -4.92 -30.76
CA THR A 139 18.87 -5.35 -31.74
C THR A 139 20.33 -5.05 -31.34
N ASP A 140 20.49 -4.26 -30.28
CA ASP A 140 21.79 -3.95 -29.68
C ASP A 140 21.72 -4.24 -28.16
N ASP A 141 22.81 -4.10 -27.44
CA ASP A 141 22.87 -4.31 -25.98
C ASP A 141 22.29 -3.15 -25.16
N LYS A 142 21.71 -2.14 -25.83
CA LYS A 142 21.22 -0.89 -25.23
C LYS A 142 19.74 -0.99 -24.87
N ILE A 143 19.48 -1.09 -23.59
CA ILE A 143 18.12 -1.17 -23.05
C ILE A 143 17.63 0.22 -22.68
N LYS A 144 16.41 0.55 -23.09
CA LYS A 144 15.63 1.72 -22.68
C LYS A 144 14.23 1.28 -22.27
N LEU A 145 13.58 2.05 -21.43
CA LEU A 145 12.15 1.86 -21.17
C LEU A 145 11.34 2.51 -22.30
N PRO A 146 10.43 1.80 -22.97
CA PRO A 146 9.57 2.38 -24.00
C PRO A 146 8.48 3.28 -23.41
N PRO A 147 7.88 4.20 -24.19
CA PRO A 147 6.97 5.24 -23.68
C PRO A 147 5.76 4.71 -22.93
N LYS A 148 5.25 3.55 -23.37
CA LYS A 148 4.02 2.95 -22.86
C LYS A 148 4.23 1.96 -21.71
N LEU A 149 5.46 1.78 -21.24
CA LEU A 149 5.74 1.05 -20.00
C LEU A 149 5.54 1.99 -18.80
N ASN A 150 4.46 1.77 -18.08
CA ASN A 150 4.06 2.52 -16.89
C ASN A 150 4.52 1.78 -15.64
N ILE A 151 5.06 2.51 -14.66
CA ILE A 151 5.49 1.94 -13.38
C ILE A 151 4.66 2.61 -12.28
N LEU A 152 3.89 1.81 -11.57
CA LEU A 152 3.02 2.26 -10.49
C LEU A 152 3.47 1.64 -9.18
N GLY A 153 3.63 2.44 -8.14
CA GLY A 153 4.00 1.98 -6.81
C GLY A 153 2.94 2.29 -5.77
N THR A 154 2.84 1.47 -4.71
CA THR A 154 2.10 1.80 -3.50
C THR A 154 3.03 1.86 -2.29
N VAL A 155 2.79 2.82 -1.40
CA VAL A 155 3.58 3.03 -0.18
C VAL A 155 2.65 3.34 1.00
N ASN A 156 2.77 2.59 2.09
CA ASN A 156 2.14 2.92 3.34
C ASN A 156 3.00 3.91 4.14
N THR A 157 2.40 4.97 4.63
CA THR A 157 3.10 5.98 5.45
C THR A 157 3.32 5.53 6.88
N SER A 158 2.51 4.58 7.38
CA SER A 158 2.53 4.09 8.76
C SER A 158 3.49 2.92 9.01
N ASP A 159 4.04 2.31 7.96
CA ASP A 159 4.84 1.12 8.13
C ASP A 159 6.13 1.41 8.90
N GLN A 160 6.36 0.62 9.95
CA GLN A 160 7.63 0.56 10.66
C GLN A 160 8.58 -0.40 9.92
N ASN A 161 9.87 -0.19 10.01
CA ASN A 161 10.88 -1.00 9.32
C ASN A 161 10.78 -0.92 7.78
N VAL A 162 10.59 0.28 7.24
CA VAL A 162 10.63 0.56 5.81
C VAL A 162 12.00 1.11 5.41
N PHE A 163 12.41 0.82 4.19
CA PHE A 163 13.59 1.44 3.58
C PHE A 163 13.28 2.88 3.19
N VAL A 164 14.20 3.78 3.52
CA VAL A 164 14.07 5.19 3.14
C VAL A 164 14.42 5.33 1.67
N MET A 165 13.46 5.74 0.87
CA MET A 165 13.71 6.11 -0.52
C MET A 165 14.49 7.44 -0.57
N ASP A 166 15.61 7.47 -1.26
CA ASP A 166 16.40 8.68 -1.43
C ASP A 166 15.70 9.72 -2.32
N THR A 167 16.18 10.95 -2.28
CA THR A 167 15.60 12.05 -3.06
C THR A 167 15.77 11.84 -4.57
N ALA A 168 16.85 11.18 -5.01
CA ALA A 168 17.08 10.91 -6.41
C ALA A 168 16.06 9.90 -6.95
N PHE A 169 15.66 8.90 -6.15
CA PHE A 169 14.59 7.98 -6.49
C PHE A 169 13.22 8.70 -6.51
N LYS A 170 12.93 9.44 -5.42
CA LYS A 170 11.65 10.16 -5.28
C LYS A 170 11.34 11.07 -6.44
N ARG A 171 12.31 11.84 -6.96
CA ARG A 171 12.12 12.81 -8.04
C ARG A 171 11.75 12.20 -9.40
N ARG A 172 11.91 10.88 -9.58
CA ARG A 172 11.59 10.16 -10.82
C ARG A 172 10.15 9.68 -10.89
N PHE A 173 9.41 9.85 -9.79
CA PHE A 173 8.01 9.48 -9.68
C PHE A 173 7.15 10.68 -9.33
N GLU A 174 5.93 10.71 -9.82
CA GLU A 174 4.87 11.56 -9.32
C GLU A 174 4.27 10.92 -8.06
N TRP A 175 4.14 11.70 -6.99
CA TRP A 175 3.63 11.21 -5.71
C TRP A 175 2.19 11.62 -5.54
N HIS A 176 1.27 10.64 -5.58
CA HIS A 176 -0.16 10.84 -5.42
C HIS A 176 -0.59 10.46 -4.00
N TYR A 177 -0.93 11.47 -3.21
CA TYR A 177 -1.45 11.25 -1.86
C TYR A 177 -2.89 10.76 -1.91
N ILE A 178 -3.16 9.61 -1.26
CA ILE A 178 -4.51 9.10 -1.05
C ILE A 178 -4.98 9.53 0.34
N SER A 179 -5.94 10.45 0.34
CA SER A 179 -6.46 11.07 1.55
C SER A 179 -7.17 10.05 2.47
N THR A 180 -7.11 10.33 3.78
CA THR A 180 -7.92 9.62 4.77
C THR A 180 -9.39 10.07 4.79
N LYS A 181 -9.73 11.15 4.05
CA LYS A 181 -11.12 11.61 3.96
C LYS A 181 -11.99 10.56 3.29
N PRO A 182 -13.20 10.32 3.81
CA PRO A 182 -14.11 9.37 3.19
C PRO A 182 -14.55 9.88 1.82
N GLU A 183 -14.50 8.99 0.81
CA GLU A 183 -15.00 9.31 -0.51
C GLU A 183 -16.46 8.88 -0.65
N PRO A 184 -17.35 9.80 -1.05
CA PRO A 184 -18.72 9.43 -1.38
C PRO A 184 -18.72 8.68 -2.73
N VAL A 185 -19.01 7.40 -2.71
CA VAL A 185 -19.11 6.61 -3.94
C VAL A 185 -20.57 6.34 -4.25
N GLY A 186 -21.16 7.17 -5.10
CA GLY A 186 -22.49 6.95 -5.69
C GLY A 186 -23.64 6.82 -4.69
N GLY A 187 -23.62 7.60 -3.61
CA GLY A 187 -24.59 7.54 -2.53
C GLY A 187 -23.90 7.63 -1.16
N PRO A 188 -24.50 7.11 -0.09
CA PRO A 188 -23.84 7.04 1.21
C PRO A 188 -22.53 6.28 1.10
N TYR A 189 -21.51 6.72 1.83
CA TYR A 189 -20.17 6.14 1.81
C TYR A 189 -20.20 4.60 1.79
N LYS A 190 -19.41 3.99 0.90
CA LYS A 190 -19.21 2.53 0.95
C LYS A 190 -18.55 2.17 2.28
N ASN A 191 -18.77 0.93 2.73
CA ASN A 191 -18.16 0.43 3.96
C ASN A 191 -18.53 1.25 5.21
N ASN A 192 -19.69 1.90 5.21
CA ASN A 192 -20.13 2.78 6.30
C ASN A 192 -21.29 2.14 7.07
N ILE A 193 -20.97 1.38 8.10
CA ILE A 193 -21.91 0.69 8.98
C ILE A 193 -22.03 1.42 10.32
N ASP A 194 -23.06 1.06 11.08
CA ASP A 194 -23.24 1.51 12.46
C ASP A 194 -22.40 0.67 13.42
N ILE A 195 -21.66 1.33 14.30
CA ILE A 195 -20.87 0.73 15.38
C ILE A 195 -21.44 1.22 16.71
N GLU A 196 -21.70 0.27 17.62
CA GLU A 196 -22.13 0.58 18.99
C GLU A 196 -20.94 1.01 19.85
N VAL A 197 -20.99 2.24 20.37
CA VAL A 197 -19.97 2.79 21.27
C VAL A 197 -20.57 2.91 22.67
N VAL A 198 -19.92 2.31 23.66
CA VAL A 198 -20.36 2.39 25.08
C VAL A 198 -19.82 3.68 25.68
N LEU A 199 -20.71 4.50 26.23
CA LEU A 199 -20.41 5.86 26.70
C LEU A 199 -20.02 5.93 28.17
N ASP A 200 -20.60 5.05 29.01
CA ASP A 200 -20.43 5.09 30.45
C ASP A 200 -20.40 3.68 31.08
N ASN A 201 -20.14 3.64 32.38
CA ASN A 201 -20.09 2.40 33.14
C ASN A 201 -21.49 1.80 33.44
N ALA A 202 -22.56 2.52 33.11
CA ALA A 202 -23.95 2.01 33.19
C ALA A 202 -24.30 1.22 31.91
N GLY A 203 -23.42 1.21 30.89
CA GLY A 203 -23.63 0.50 29.64
C GLY A 203 -24.47 1.27 28.61
N THR A 204 -24.59 2.59 28.77
CA THR A 204 -25.28 3.44 27.78
C THR A 204 -24.53 3.37 26.48
N LYS A 205 -25.24 3.01 25.38
CA LYS A 205 -24.67 2.86 24.04
C LYS A 205 -25.13 3.96 23.11
N LYS A 206 -24.27 4.32 22.17
CA LYS A 206 -24.57 5.20 21.04
C LYS A 206 -24.14 4.52 19.75
N SER A 207 -25.06 4.50 18.78
CA SER A 207 -24.75 4.08 17.42
C SER A 207 -24.06 5.21 16.68
N VAL A 208 -22.87 4.96 16.15
CA VAL A 208 -22.04 5.93 15.40
C VAL A 208 -21.60 5.30 14.09
N LYS A 209 -21.67 6.04 13.00
CA LYS A 209 -21.19 5.56 11.70
C LYS A 209 -19.68 5.33 11.70
N TRP A 210 -19.23 4.28 11.03
CA TRP A 210 -17.80 3.98 10.92
C TRP A 210 -16.97 5.16 10.41
N VAL A 211 -17.47 5.88 9.39
CA VAL A 211 -16.76 7.06 8.85
C VAL A 211 -16.57 8.17 9.90
N ASP A 212 -17.48 8.30 10.83
CA ASP A 212 -17.37 9.27 11.92
C ASP A 212 -16.43 8.79 13.01
N ILE A 213 -16.43 7.49 13.31
CA ILE A 213 -15.51 6.89 14.29
C ILE A 213 -14.06 7.03 13.82
N TYR A 214 -13.74 6.56 12.61
CA TYR A 214 -12.35 6.67 12.15
C TYR A 214 -11.94 8.11 11.86
N GLY A 215 -12.85 8.97 11.45
CA GLY A 215 -12.61 10.41 11.32
C GLY A 215 -12.25 11.05 12.66
N ALA A 216 -13.02 10.78 13.70
CA ALA A 216 -12.74 11.21 15.06
C ALA A 216 -11.42 10.59 15.60
N LEU A 217 -11.15 9.31 15.30
CA LEU A 217 -9.88 8.66 15.63
C LEU A 217 -8.69 9.37 14.99
N ASN A 218 -8.74 9.63 13.69
CA ASN A 218 -7.68 10.34 12.99
C ASN A 218 -7.44 11.73 13.55
N LYS A 219 -8.51 12.43 13.91
CA LYS A 219 -8.42 13.73 14.56
C LYS A 219 -7.80 13.61 15.95
N PHE A 220 -8.25 12.63 16.76
CA PHE A 220 -7.70 12.38 18.09
C PHE A 220 -6.22 11.98 18.05
N ILE A 221 -5.81 11.23 17.03
CA ILE A 221 -4.41 10.82 16.83
C ILE A 221 -3.52 12.01 16.50
N SER A 222 -3.90 12.83 15.51
CA SER A 222 -2.98 13.83 14.93
C SER A 222 -3.08 15.23 15.51
N ASP A 223 -4.19 15.61 16.16
CA ASP A 223 -4.36 16.95 16.72
C ASP A 223 -3.60 17.08 18.04
N SER A 224 -2.80 18.14 18.16
CA SER A 224 -1.99 18.43 19.37
C SER A 224 -2.81 18.69 20.64
N ARG A 225 -4.12 18.95 20.52
CA ARG A 225 -5.04 19.03 21.65
C ARG A 225 -5.37 17.68 22.26
N PHE A 226 -5.05 16.61 21.55
CA PHE A 226 -5.25 15.22 21.97
C PHE A 226 -3.91 14.48 22.00
N LEU A 227 -3.71 13.43 21.19
CA LEU A 227 -2.46 12.66 21.24
C LEU A 227 -1.28 13.34 20.54
N GLY A 228 -1.51 14.17 19.52
CA GLY A 228 -0.46 14.88 18.79
C GLY A 228 0.55 13.96 18.11
N LEU A 229 0.15 12.76 17.72
CA LEU A 229 0.99 11.80 17.00
C LEU A 229 1.11 12.16 15.52
N GLY A 230 2.06 11.54 14.81
CA GLY A 230 2.24 11.75 13.38
C GLY A 230 1.05 11.28 12.54
N GLU A 231 0.87 11.92 11.38
CA GLU A 231 -0.19 11.54 10.41
C GLU A 231 0.00 10.12 9.87
N ASP A 232 1.20 9.56 9.98
CA ASP A 232 1.52 8.17 9.66
C ASP A 232 0.72 7.16 10.50
N LYS A 233 0.19 7.59 11.65
CA LYS A 233 -0.65 6.78 12.55
C LYS A 233 -2.14 6.83 12.21
N GLN A 234 -2.53 7.57 11.20
CA GLN A 234 -3.93 7.67 10.78
C GLN A 234 -4.41 6.41 10.04
N LEU A 235 -5.72 6.29 9.88
CA LEU A 235 -6.42 5.18 9.24
C LEU A 235 -7.25 5.67 8.05
N GLY A 236 -7.38 4.83 7.02
CA GLY A 236 -8.37 5.04 5.97
C GLY A 236 -9.69 4.30 6.26
N GLN A 237 -10.72 4.64 5.49
CA GLN A 237 -12.06 4.06 5.66
C GLN A 237 -12.12 2.54 5.42
N PHE A 238 -11.17 1.96 4.67
CA PHE A 238 -11.07 0.53 4.37
C PHE A 238 -10.04 -0.19 5.25
N PHE A 239 -9.61 0.41 6.36
CA PHE A 239 -8.81 -0.29 7.35
C PHE A 239 -9.54 -1.54 7.89
N ILE A 240 -10.85 -1.42 8.04
CA ILE A 240 -11.75 -2.56 8.21
C ILE A 240 -12.67 -2.60 6.98
N GLU A 241 -12.63 -3.67 6.22
CA GLU A 241 -13.65 -3.96 5.21
C GLU A 241 -14.75 -4.76 5.88
N PHE A 242 -15.88 -4.10 6.16
CA PHE A 242 -17.00 -4.75 6.80
C PHE A 242 -17.75 -5.68 5.85
N LYS A 243 -18.19 -6.83 6.37
CA LYS A 243 -18.93 -7.82 5.60
C LYS A 243 -20.26 -7.24 5.14
N ILE A 244 -20.47 -7.16 3.82
CA ILE A 244 -21.72 -6.71 3.22
C ILE A 244 -22.84 -7.68 3.63
N GLY A 245 -23.94 -7.14 4.20
CA GLY A 245 -25.03 -7.95 4.73
C GLY A 245 -24.70 -8.70 6.03
N GLY A 246 -23.58 -8.36 6.69
CA GLY A 246 -23.20 -8.92 7.98
C GLY A 246 -24.15 -8.49 9.10
N THR A 247 -24.22 -9.31 10.15
CA THR A 247 -24.97 -8.99 11.37
C THR A 247 -24.23 -7.97 12.24
N PRO A 248 -24.89 -7.28 13.18
CA PRO A 248 -24.21 -6.43 14.16
C PRO A 248 -23.08 -7.16 14.92
N SER A 249 -23.26 -8.44 15.22
CA SER A 249 -22.23 -9.28 15.85
C SER A 249 -21.03 -9.51 14.92
N ASP A 250 -21.25 -9.74 13.61
CA ASP A 250 -20.15 -9.86 12.64
C ASP A 250 -19.35 -8.55 12.61
N HIS A 251 -20.01 -7.42 12.58
CA HIS A 251 -19.36 -6.11 12.54
C HIS A 251 -18.61 -5.78 13.85
N LYS A 252 -19.20 -6.09 15.02
CA LYS A 252 -18.54 -5.98 16.33
C LYS A 252 -17.25 -6.82 16.35
N ASN A 253 -17.32 -8.05 15.87
CA ASN A 253 -16.16 -8.94 15.80
C ASN A 253 -15.08 -8.43 14.84
N GLN A 254 -15.47 -7.89 13.68
CA GLN A 254 -14.51 -7.30 12.73
C GLN A 254 -13.81 -6.08 13.33
N PHE A 255 -14.55 -5.18 13.98
CA PHE A 255 -14.01 -4.02 14.70
C PHE A 255 -13.03 -4.47 15.80
N LYS A 256 -13.47 -5.36 16.68
CA LYS A 256 -12.67 -5.91 17.77
C LYS A 256 -11.35 -6.53 17.28
N ASN A 257 -11.45 -7.44 16.31
CA ASN A 257 -10.30 -8.25 15.91
C ASN A 257 -9.32 -7.54 14.97
N LYS A 258 -9.77 -6.50 14.24
CA LYS A 258 -8.91 -5.77 13.31
C LYS A 258 -8.39 -4.45 13.89
N LEU A 259 -9.23 -3.72 14.64
CA LEU A 259 -8.90 -2.36 15.04
C LEU A 259 -8.31 -2.29 16.45
N LEU A 260 -8.86 -2.99 17.44
CA LEU A 260 -8.42 -2.81 18.83
C LEU A 260 -6.93 -3.16 19.02
N HIS A 261 -6.44 -4.17 18.33
CA HIS A 261 -5.00 -4.52 18.40
C HIS A 261 -4.15 -3.37 17.85
N TYR A 262 -4.50 -2.81 16.71
CA TYR A 262 -3.80 -1.66 16.14
C TYR A 262 -3.83 -0.45 17.08
N LEU A 263 -5.01 -0.11 17.59
CA LEU A 263 -5.16 1.00 18.52
C LEU A 263 -4.34 0.81 19.80
N TRP A 264 -4.21 -0.42 20.26
CA TRP A 264 -3.41 -0.73 21.45
C TRP A 264 -1.91 -0.70 21.15
N SER A 265 -1.47 -1.42 20.11
CA SER A 265 -0.04 -1.62 19.83
C SER A 265 0.63 -0.39 19.21
N ASP A 266 -0.07 0.31 18.32
CA ASP A 266 0.52 1.35 17.49
C ASP A 266 0.14 2.78 17.94
N ILE A 267 -1.03 2.95 18.55
CA ILE A 267 -1.51 4.25 19.00
C ILE A 267 -1.29 4.43 20.51
N HIS A 268 -1.89 3.56 21.33
CA HIS A 268 -1.82 3.71 22.78
C HIS A 268 -0.38 3.63 23.30
N LYS A 269 0.41 2.65 22.86
CA LYS A 269 1.82 2.56 23.25
C LYS A 269 2.68 3.74 22.80
N SER A 270 2.35 4.33 21.64
CA SER A 270 3.05 5.51 21.15
C SER A 270 2.69 6.80 21.92
N SER A 271 1.61 6.79 22.70
CA SER A 271 1.10 7.94 23.47
C SER A 271 1.47 7.92 24.96
N TYR A 272 2.32 6.99 25.44
CA TYR A 272 2.68 6.88 26.87
C TYR A 272 3.32 8.16 27.47
N SER A 273 3.80 9.08 26.65
CA SER A 273 4.36 10.36 27.11
C SER A 273 3.30 11.46 27.28
N THR A 274 2.04 11.19 26.94
CA THR A 274 0.95 12.17 27.04
C THR A 274 0.06 11.87 28.25
N GLU A 275 -0.50 12.92 28.85
CA GLU A 275 -1.50 12.79 29.91
C GLU A 275 -2.87 12.32 29.38
N ILE A 276 -3.02 12.32 28.06
CA ILE A 276 -4.27 11.96 27.36
C ILE A 276 -4.16 10.52 26.84
N SER A 277 -5.11 9.69 27.17
CA SER A 277 -5.20 8.32 26.71
C SER A 277 -6.39 8.12 25.77
N LEU A 278 -6.25 7.20 24.79
CA LEU A 278 -7.33 6.75 23.93
C LEU A 278 -8.32 5.85 24.70
N PHE A 279 -7.80 5.04 25.62
CA PHE A 279 -8.59 4.09 26.38
C PHE A 279 -8.88 4.57 27.80
N ASP A 280 -9.99 4.05 28.37
CA ASP A 280 -10.37 4.30 29.75
C ASP A 280 -9.29 3.82 30.71
N SER A 281 -9.13 4.52 31.84
CA SER A 281 -8.10 4.19 32.84
C SER A 281 -8.29 2.84 33.54
N SER A 282 -9.46 2.23 33.45
CA SER A 282 -9.73 0.87 33.92
C SER A 282 -9.11 -0.21 33.02
N VAL A 283 -8.69 0.14 31.80
CA VAL A 283 -8.09 -0.78 30.84
C VAL A 283 -6.57 -0.67 30.93
N THR A 284 -5.91 -1.64 31.56
CA THR A 284 -4.47 -1.64 31.80
C THR A 284 -3.68 -2.63 30.92
N SER A 285 -4.41 -3.55 30.25
CA SER A 285 -3.81 -4.55 29.35
C SER A 285 -4.67 -4.77 28.11
N PHE A 286 -4.07 -5.33 27.05
CA PHE A 286 -4.81 -5.69 25.84
C PHE A 286 -5.88 -6.77 26.11
N SER A 287 -5.60 -7.71 27.04
CA SER A 287 -6.58 -8.72 27.43
C SER A 287 -7.81 -8.08 28.05
N GLU A 288 -7.61 -7.15 28.98
CA GLU A 288 -8.73 -6.40 29.60
C GLU A 288 -9.51 -5.57 28.58
N LEU A 289 -8.81 -4.92 27.64
CA LEU A 289 -9.44 -4.19 26.55
C LEU A 289 -10.34 -5.10 25.71
N TYR A 290 -9.82 -6.27 25.34
CA TYR A 290 -10.51 -7.22 24.48
C TYR A 290 -11.76 -7.80 25.17
N ASP A 291 -11.61 -8.21 26.43
CA ASP A 291 -12.69 -8.78 27.23
C ASP A 291 -13.76 -7.71 27.57
N ALA A 292 -13.33 -6.51 27.94
CA ALA A 292 -14.26 -5.41 28.22
C ALA A 292 -15.09 -5.01 26.98
N TYR A 293 -14.45 -5.00 25.79
CA TYR A 293 -15.19 -4.72 24.54
C TYR A 293 -16.19 -5.84 24.21
N GLU A 294 -15.81 -7.12 24.45
CA GLU A 294 -16.72 -8.26 24.27
C GLU A 294 -17.94 -8.17 25.19
N ASP A 295 -17.71 -7.81 26.44
CA ASP A 295 -18.72 -7.68 27.50
C ASP A 295 -19.57 -6.40 27.38
N ASP A 296 -19.43 -5.61 26.30
CA ASP A 296 -20.10 -4.32 26.13
C ASP A 296 -19.83 -3.32 27.27
N LYS A 297 -18.62 -3.31 27.81
CA LYS A 297 -18.18 -2.33 28.80
C LYS A 297 -17.53 -1.11 28.13
N LYS A 298 -17.45 -0.01 28.86
CA LYS A 298 -16.74 1.19 28.40
C LYS A 298 -15.25 0.88 28.27
N VAL A 299 -14.70 1.13 27.08
CA VAL A 299 -13.27 0.92 26.78
C VAL A 299 -12.56 2.21 26.35
N PHE A 300 -13.28 3.17 25.81
CA PHE A 300 -12.72 4.45 25.38
C PHE A 300 -12.72 5.50 26.49
N SER A 301 -11.70 6.34 26.52
CA SER A 301 -11.59 7.44 27.47
C SER A 301 -12.68 8.50 27.24
N ASP A 302 -13.00 9.26 28.30
CA ASP A 302 -13.94 10.39 28.18
C ASP A 302 -13.45 11.42 27.16
N LYS A 303 -12.13 11.63 27.03
CA LYS A 303 -11.55 12.53 26.06
C LYS A 303 -11.78 12.10 24.62
N PHE A 304 -11.68 10.81 24.34
CA PHE A 304 -12.00 10.31 23.00
C PHE A 304 -13.50 10.33 22.71
N LEU A 305 -14.33 10.02 23.70
CA LEU A 305 -15.79 10.14 23.56
C LEU A 305 -16.21 11.59 23.31
N GLU A 306 -15.61 12.57 24.01
CA GLU A 306 -15.77 14.00 23.74
C GLU A 306 -15.36 14.36 22.30
N CYS A 307 -14.22 13.82 21.82
CA CYS A 307 -13.78 14.03 20.45
C CYS A 307 -14.79 13.52 19.41
N ILE A 308 -15.39 12.34 19.62
CA ILE A 308 -16.48 11.84 18.76
C ILE A 308 -17.67 12.82 18.75
N GLU A 309 -18.09 13.34 19.90
CA GLU A 309 -19.21 14.28 19.98
C GLU A 309 -18.90 15.60 19.24
N LEU A 310 -17.68 16.13 19.41
CA LEU A 310 -17.26 17.35 18.71
C LEU A 310 -17.16 17.14 17.19
N TRP A 311 -16.69 15.96 16.77
CA TRP A 311 -16.65 15.57 15.35
C TRP A 311 -18.06 15.53 14.74
N LEU A 312 -18.99 14.87 15.40
CA LEU A 312 -20.40 14.76 14.95
C LEU A 312 -21.12 16.12 14.86
N ARG A 313 -20.69 17.10 15.65
CA ARG A 313 -21.22 18.48 15.60
C ARG A 313 -20.53 19.35 14.56
N GLY A 314 -19.50 18.85 13.86
CA GLY A 314 -18.69 19.63 12.94
C GLY A 314 -17.85 20.73 13.62
N SER A 315 -17.45 20.50 14.88
CA SER A 315 -16.70 21.47 15.71
C SER A 315 -15.19 21.18 15.75
N LEU A 316 -14.71 20.21 14.96
CA LEU A 316 -13.29 19.80 14.88
C LEU A 316 -12.70 19.98 13.48
#